data_0aec6baf3edc8940985736b51bc0f6c8
#
_entry.id   0aec6baf3edc8940985736b51bc0f6c8
#
_cell.length_a   1.000
_cell.length_b   1.000
_cell.length_c   1.000
_cell.angle_alpha   90.00
_cell.angle_beta   90.00
_cell.angle_gamma   90.00
#
_symmetry.space_group_name_H-M   'P 1'
#
loop_
_entity.id
_entity.type
_entity.pdbx_description
1 polymer ?
#
loop_
_entity_poly.entity_id
_entity_poly.type
_entity_poly.pdbx_seq_one_letter_code
_entity_poly.pdbx_strand_id
1 'polypeptide(L)'
;MRIVTKDIGTGAKRRFDPTHYNSDMRGWSIPLGRWMGVELRVHAFFPLLAIVCLGLGASAGWLRGLGLFFALVVAVVVREIARLLVAAWLGLRLRAVLVLPIGGLFAYANPESQENSNQGIGQFAMAFAGPVANLATATALAVTLLGAAGGVQILDFPLVTASQLLRAMVWMQAGLGLLHLLPAYPLDAGRLLRGSFARKHGISPAGRAATGLGQLLALALMIAGMLLHSPWLVIAGFFIMIGAQVEDQGVVFQSVVDTVRMREVMLTDFATLSPSDTLADALGRCVHSLQEDFPVVRGPELVGIVSRQRIVDALRSDGNGYIQSIMSRAFQVAQPEDTLGATIRRLTAGRGLSLIPVTDSGRVVGIVSVQNLMSSMSLLSEQRRLEREEAER
;
A
#
# COMPACT_ATOMS: atom_id res chain seq x y z
N MET A 1 19.93 40.55 -34.72
CA MET A 1 18.72 39.72 -34.56
C MET A 1 19.08 38.52 -33.69
N ARG A 2 18.80 38.63 -32.36
CA ARG A 2 19.17 37.61 -31.37
C ARG A 2 18.02 36.59 -31.30
N ILE A 3 18.33 35.33 -31.59
CA ILE A 3 17.41 34.21 -31.39
C ILE A 3 17.53 33.73 -29.94
N VAL A 4 16.49 33.88 -29.17
CA VAL A 4 16.39 33.37 -27.80
C VAL A 4 16.03 31.89 -27.91
N THR A 5 16.96 31.01 -27.55
CA THR A 5 16.69 29.59 -27.33
C THR A 5 16.04 29.42 -25.97
N LYS A 6 14.78 29.06 -25.96
CA LYS A 6 14.02 28.74 -24.76
C LYS A 6 14.31 27.28 -24.35
N ASP A 7 14.98 27.11 -23.24
CA ASP A 7 15.21 25.81 -22.60
C ASP A 7 13.85 25.12 -22.36
N ILE A 8 13.63 24.02 -23.06
CA ILE A 8 12.52 23.10 -22.80
C ILE A 8 13.03 22.12 -21.73
N GLY A 9 12.53 22.33 -20.51
CA GLY A 9 12.84 21.53 -19.35
C GLY A 9 12.66 20.03 -19.61
N THR A 10 13.67 19.30 -19.21
CA THR A 10 13.73 17.84 -19.17
C THR A 10 12.55 17.29 -18.33
N GLY A 11 11.51 16.86 -19.00
CA GLY A 11 10.41 16.11 -18.40
C GLY A 11 10.93 14.83 -17.76
N ALA A 12 10.96 14.78 -16.43
CA ALA A 12 11.35 13.61 -15.68
C ALA A 12 10.49 12.41 -16.12
N LYS A 13 11.13 11.43 -16.75
CA LYS A 13 10.53 10.13 -17.11
C LYS A 13 9.96 9.50 -15.85
N ARG A 14 8.65 9.55 -15.64
CA ARG A 14 7.98 8.71 -14.64
C ARG A 14 8.10 7.27 -15.10
N ARG A 15 9.09 6.56 -14.57
CA ARG A 15 9.14 5.10 -14.66
C ARG A 15 7.87 4.57 -14.03
N PHE A 16 7.08 3.85 -14.79
CA PHE A 16 5.91 3.12 -14.29
C PHE A 16 6.39 2.08 -13.28
N ASP A 17 6.07 2.28 -12.01
CA ASP A 17 6.30 1.34 -10.93
C ASP A 17 4.96 0.61 -10.71
N PRO A 18 4.88 -0.72 -10.88
CA PRO A 18 3.65 -1.49 -10.70
C PRO A 18 3.09 -1.44 -9.26
N THR A 19 3.68 -0.62 -8.40
CA THR A 19 3.20 -0.33 -7.05
C THR A 19 2.23 0.85 -7.00
N HIS A 20 1.49 1.15 -8.07
CA HIS A 20 0.50 2.24 -8.10
C HIS A 20 -0.62 2.11 -7.04
N TYR A 21 -0.82 0.95 -6.46
CA TYR A 21 -1.66 0.80 -5.27
C TYR A 21 -1.13 1.59 -4.04
N ASN A 22 0.15 1.99 -4.06
CA ASN A 22 0.79 2.83 -3.04
C ASN A 22 1.01 4.30 -3.48
N SER A 23 0.60 4.71 -4.69
CA SER A 23 0.92 6.05 -5.19
C SER A 23 0.21 7.16 -4.42
N ASP A 24 -1.02 6.95 -3.99
CA ASP A 24 -1.78 7.96 -3.25
C ASP A 24 -1.23 8.19 -1.84
N MET A 25 -0.75 7.13 -1.19
CA MET A 25 -0.05 7.26 0.10
C MET A 25 1.36 7.84 -0.04
N ARG A 26 2.03 7.69 -1.18
CA ARG A 26 3.32 8.34 -1.46
C ARG A 26 3.20 9.84 -1.61
N GLY A 27 2.09 10.35 -2.14
CA GLY A 27 1.86 11.79 -2.31
C GLY A 27 1.87 12.57 -0.99
N TRP A 28 1.50 11.93 0.11
CA TRP A 28 1.40 12.54 1.44
C TRP A 28 2.46 12.02 2.43
N SER A 29 3.60 11.52 1.96
CA SER A 29 4.66 10.99 2.80
C SER A 29 6.03 11.59 2.48
N ILE A 30 6.80 11.86 3.54
CA ILE A 30 8.14 12.43 3.50
C ILE A 30 9.14 11.28 3.63
N PRO A 31 10.10 11.09 2.69
CA PRO A 31 11.14 10.08 2.83
C PRO A 31 12.15 10.53 3.89
N LEU A 32 12.43 9.66 4.87
CA LEU A 32 13.49 9.86 5.87
C LEU A 32 14.84 9.28 5.42
N GLY A 33 14.84 8.42 4.39
CA GLY A 33 16.03 7.77 3.89
C GLY A 33 15.89 6.25 3.81
N ARG A 34 17.02 5.57 3.56
CA ARG A 34 17.10 4.10 3.53
C ARG A 34 17.97 3.60 4.66
N TRP A 35 17.43 2.68 5.46
CA TRP A 35 18.15 2.02 6.53
C TRP A 35 18.13 0.50 6.31
N MET A 36 19.32 -0.13 6.25
CA MET A 36 19.47 -1.57 5.99
C MET A 36 18.71 -2.07 4.74
N GLY A 37 18.64 -1.24 3.68
CA GLY A 37 17.93 -1.59 2.45
C GLY A 37 16.42 -1.31 2.45
N VAL A 38 15.85 -0.93 3.59
CA VAL A 38 14.43 -0.59 3.76
C VAL A 38 14.23 0.92 3.65
N GLU A 39 13.31 1.37 2.81
CA GLU A 39 12.95 2.78 2.67
C GLU A 39 12.03 3.19 3.83
N LEU A 40 12.48 4.16 4.64
CA LEU A 40 11.66 4.72 5.73
C LEU A 40 10.96 5.98 5.25
N ARG A 41 9.66 6.05 5.46
CA ARG A 41 8.81 7.19 5.11
C ARG A 41 7.92 7.57 6.28
N VAL A 42 7.65 8.87 6.46
CA VAL A 42 6.75 9.39 7.49
C VAL A 42 5.58 10.08 6.81
N HIS A 43 4.37 9.79 7.26
CA HIS A 43 3.17 10.37 6.70
C HIS A 43 2.99 11.83 7.16
N ALA A 44 2.43 12.69 6.29
CA ALA A 44 2.16 14.11 6.57
C ALA A 44 1.24 14.36 7.79
N PHE A 45 0.60 13.34 8.33
CA PHE A 45 -0.15 13.43 9.59
C PHE A 45 0.73 13.72 10.82
N PHE A 46 2.04 13.45 10.80
CA PHE A 46 2.93 13.78 11.92
C PHE A 46 3.08 15.28 12.14
N PRO A 47 3.37 16.12 11.12
CA PRO A 47 3.34 17.58 11.27
C PRO A 47 1.99 18.09 11.79
N LEU A 48 0.87 17.57 11.29
CA LEU A 48 -0.45 17.93 11.77
C LEU A 48 -0.61 17.60 13.26
N LEU A 49 -0.19 16.42 13.67
CA LEU A 49 -0.25 15.99 15.06
C LEU A 49 0.68 16.81 15.96
N ALA A 50 1.85 17.25 15.46
CA ALA A 50 2.73 18.17 16.18
C ALA A 50 2.01 19.49 16.48
N ILE A 51 1.28 20.05 15.52
CA ILE A 51 0.47 21.27 15.71
C ILE A 51 -0.60 21.05 16.78
N VAL A 52 -1.31 19.90 16.74
CA VAL A 52 -2.31 19.57 17.77
C VAL A 52 -1.67 19.44 19.15
N CYS A 53 -0.54 18.76 19.28
CA CYS A 53 0.18 18.62 20.55
C CYS A 53 0.67 19.97 21.09
N LEU A 54 1.14 20.87 20.22
CA LEU A 54 1.49 22.23 20.59
C LEU A 54 0.28 23.00 21.13
N GLY A 55 -0.89 22.86 20.48
CA GLY A 55 -2.15 23.44 20.95
C GLY A 55 -2.57 22.90 22.32
N LEU A 56 -2.52 21.58 22.52
CA LEU A 56 -2.82 20.92 23.79
C LEU A 56 -1.83 21.31 24.91
N GLY A 57 -0.61 21.67 24.53
CA GLY A 57 0.42 22.15 25.46
C GLY A 57 0.39 23.64 25.71
N ALA A 58 -0.43 24.44 25.03
CA ALA A 58 -0.36 25.90 25.04
C ALA A 58 -0.45 26.50 26.44
N SER A 59 -1.32 26.00 27.32
CA SER A 59 -1.47 26.42 28.70
C SER A 59 -0.28 26.07 29.61
N ALA A 60 0.47 25.02 29.28
CA ALA A 60 1.62 24.52 30.03
C ALA A 60 2.97 24.96 29.45
N GLY A 61 2.94 25.63 28.30
CA GLY A 61 4.09 26.09 27.53
C GLY A 61 4.38 25.21 26.29
N TRP A 62 4.81 25.85 25.21
CA TRP A 62 5.01 25.22 23.91
C TRP A 62 6.03 24.05 23.94
N LEU A 63 7.09 24.13 24.77
CA LEU A 63 8.06 23.07 24.98
C LEU A 63 7.41 21.77 25.53
N ARG A 64 6.41 21.94 26.40
CA ARG A 64 5.68 20.79 26.94
C ARG A 64 4.72 20.18 25.92
N GLY A 65 4.13 20.99 25.05
CA GLY A 65 3.40 20.50 23.89
C GLY A 65 4.29 19.69 22.93
N LEU A 66 5.50 20.18 22.68
CA LEU A 66 6.51 19.43 21.92
C LEU A 66 6.91 18.12 22.63
N GLY A 67 7.00 18.16 23.98
CA GLY A 67 7.24 16.96 24.79
C GLY A 67 6.14 15.89 24.65
N LEU A 68 4.86 16.28 24.56
CA LEU A 68 3.76 15.36 24.26
C LEU A 68 3.91 14.72 22.87
N PHE A 69 4.25 15.53 21.86
CA PHE A 69 4.51 15.01 20.52
C PHE A 69 5.65 14.01 20.53
N PHE A 70 6.75 14.31 21.20
CA PHE A 70 7.89 13.41 21.36
C PHE A 70 7.51 12.11 22.08
N ALA A 71 6.71 12.18 23.14
CA ALA A 71 6.25 10.99 23.86
C ALA A 71 5.46 10.04 22.94
N LEU A 72 4.60 10.59 22.06
CA LEU A 72 3.89 9.82 21.08
C LEU A 72 4.81 9.23 19.99
N VAL A 73 5.74 10.05 19.47
CA VAL A 73 6.74 9.59 18.49
C VAL A 73 7.55 8.42 19.07
N VAL A 74 7.99 8.50 20.31
CA VAL A 74 8.71 7.41 21.00
C VAL A 74 7.83 6.16 21.09
N ALA A 75 6.54 6.29 21.42
CA ALA A 75 5.65 5.14 21.49
C ALA A 75 5.49 4.45 20.12
N VAL A 76 5.36 5.22 19.05
CA VAL A 76 5.29 4.68 17.69
C VAL A 76 6.63 4.03 17.27
N VAL A 77 7.75 4.68 17.57
CA VAL A 77 9.10 4.17 17.22
C VAL A 77 9.39 2.84 17.95
N VAL A 78 9.11 2.74 19.24
CA VAL A 78 9.26 1.50 20.03
C VAL A 78 8.48 0.36 19.37
N ARG A 79 7.23 0.63 18.99
CA ARG A 79 6.36 -0.32 18.32
C ARG A 79 6.94 -0.78 16.98
N GLU A 80 7.35 0.16 16.13
CA GLU A 80 7.85 -0.18 14.80
C GLU A 80 9.21 -0.88 14.84
N ILE A 81 10.09 -0.52 15.77
CA ILE A 81 11.34 -1.24 15.98
C ILE A 81 11.08 -2.70 16.36
N ALA A 82 10.16 -2.96 17.30
CA ALA A 82 9.80 -4.32 17.69
C ALA A 82 9.27 -5.14 16.50
N ARG A 83 8.42 -4.55 15.67
CA ARG A 83 7.89 -5.19 14.45
C ARG A 83 8.97 -5.44 13.40
N LEU A 84 9.92 -4.50 13.24
CA LEU A 84 11.07 -4.67 12.34
C LEU A 84 11.99 -5.82 12.81
N LEU A 85 12.25 -5.92 14.12
CA LEU A 85 13.04 -7.02 14.70
C LEU A 85 12.36 -8.37 14.48
N VAL A 86 11.03 -8.45 14.69
CA VAL A 86 10.27 -9.69 14.43
C VAL A 86 10.24 -9.99 12.93
N ALA A 87 10.08 -9.01 12.05
CA ALA A 87 10.15 -9.23 10.60
C ALA A 87 11.53 -9.78 10.19
N ALA A 88 12.61 -9.22 10.73
CA ALA A 88 13.97 -9.71 10.49
C ALA A 88 14.18 -11.14 11.03
N TRP A 89 13.68 -11.45 12.24
CA TRP A 89 13.73 -12.78 12.82
C TRP A 89 12.98 -13.83 11.99
N LEU A 90 11.84 -13.44 11.39
CA LEU A 90 11.07 -14.30 10.50
C LEU A 90 11.66 -14.39 9.08
N GLY A 91 12.77 -13.69 8.78
CA GLY A 91 13.37 -13.64 7.44
C GLY A 91 12.55 -12.90 6.40
N LEU A 92 11.61 -12.03 6.81
CA LEU A 92 10.75 -11.27 5.90
C LEU A 92 11.54 -10.14 5.24
N ARG A 93 11.48 -10.08 3.93
CA ARG A 93 12.13 -9.00 3.16
C ARG A 93 11.20 -7.81 3.03
N LEU A 94 11.58 -6.71 3.67
CA LEU A 94 10.85 -5.44 3.60
C LEU A 94 11.44 -4.55 2.51
N ARG A 95 10.60 -3.84 1.77
CA ARG A 95 10.96 -2.82 0.78
C ARG A 95 10.87 -1.43 1.37
N ALA A 96 9.77 -1.15 2.07
CA ALA A 96 9.52 0.16 2.66
C ALA A 96 8.66 0.04 3.93
N VAL A 97 8.80 1.02 4.81
CA VAL A 97 7.95 1.23 5.99
C VAL A 97 7.42 2.65 5.94
N LEU A 98 6.11 2.80 5.95
CA LEU A 98 5.42 4.08 6.09
C LEU A 98 4.93 4.22 7.54
N VAL A 99 5.51 5.14 8.28
CA VAL A 99 5.15 5.39 9.68
C VAL A 99 4.00 6.40 9.74
N LEU A 100 2.91 6.01 10.42
CA LEU A 100 1.75 6.83 10.75
C LEU A 100 1.69 7.08 12.26
N PRO A 101 0.93 8.08 12.73
CA PRO A 101 0.82 8.40 14.16
C PRO A 101 0.31 7.28 15.06
N ILE A 102 -0.46 6.35 14.52
CA ILE A 102 -0.96 5.18 15.26
C ILE A 102 -0.20 3.89 14.96
N GLY A 103 0.77 3.91 14.02
CA GLY A 103 1.57 2.74 13.68
C GLY A 103 1.99 2.71 12.22
N GLY A 104 2.88 1.76 11.84
CA GLY A 104 3.47 1.66 10.53
C GLY A 104 2.78 0.67 9.60
N LEU A 105 2.83 0.98 8.31
CA LEU A 105 2.48 0.07 7.22
C LEU A 105 3.75 -0.49 6.59
N PHE A 106 3.84 -1.81 6.48
CA PHE A 106 4.98 -2.51 5.89
C PHE A 106 4.68 -2.88 4.44
N ALA A 107 5.57 -2.50 3.55
CA ALA A 107 5.59 -2.97 2.17
C ALA A 107 6.67 -4.06 2.03
N TYR A 108 6.25 -5.25 1.65
CA TYR A 108 7.15 -6.39 1.46
C TYR A 108 7.83 -6.33 0.09
N ALA A 109 9.06 -6.86 0.01
CA ALA A 109 9.84 -6.85 -1.21
C ALA A 109 9.39 -7.94 -2.21
N ASN A 110 8.79 -9.02 -1.70
CA ASN A 110 8.31 -10.15 -2.49
C ASN A 110 6.98 -10.71 -1.94
N PRO A 111 6.16 -11.36 -2.79
CA PRO A 111 4.88 -11.95 -2.37
C PRO A 111 5.02 -13.01 -1.28
N GLU A 112 6.10 -13.81 -1.30
CA GLU A 112 6.38 -14.83 -0.31
C GLU A 112 6.51 -14.25 1.10
N SER A 113 7.26 -13.13 1.26
CA SER A 113 7.38 -12.44 2.57
C SER A 113 6.03 -11.90 3.04
N GLN A 114 5.19 -11.41 2.13
CA GLN A 114 3.84 -10.94 2.47
C GLN A 114 2.95 -12.10 2.91
N GLU A 115 3.01 -13.24 2.23
CA GLU A 115 2.25 -14.43 2.58
C GLU A 115 2.70 -15.00 3.92
N ASN A 116 4.00 -15.15 4.15
CA ASN A 116 4.56 -15.63 5.41
C ASN A 116 4.23 -14.72 6.60
N SER A 117 4.13 -13.39 6.38
CA SER A 117 3.70 -12.45 7.42
C SER A 117 2.22 -12.57 7.79
N ASN A 118 1.40 -13.15 6.90
CA ASN A 118 -0.05 -13.25 7.05
C ASN A 118 -0.53 -14.66 7.45
N GLN A 119 0.38 -15.62 7.61
CA GLN A 119 0.06 -17.00 7.91
C GLN A 119 0.82 -17.52 9.15
N GLY A 120 0.23 -18.52 9.81
CA GLY A 120 0.85 -19.24 10.89
C GLY A 120 1.42 -18.37 12.02
N ILE A 121 2.63 -18.72 12.47
CA ILE A 121 3.35 -18.01 13.55
C ILE A 121 3.68 -16.59 13.14
N GLY A 122 3.98 -16.34 11.86
CA GLY A 122 4.31 -14.99 11.35
C GLY A 122 3.19 -13.99 11.59
N GLN A 123 1.94 -14.38 11.34
CA GLN A 123 0.78 -13.53 11.54
C GLN A 123 0.64 -13.09 13.02
N PHE A 124 0.77 -14.02 13.97
CA PHE A 124 0.71 -13.72 15.40
C PHE A 124 1.89 -12.88 15.87
N ALA A 125 3.11 -13.27 15.49
CA ALA A 125 4.32 -12.58 15.89
C ALA A 125 4.31 -11.11 15.41
N MET A 126 3.94 -10.86 14.15
CA MET A 126 3.85 -9.52 13.60
C MET A 126 2.74 -8.67 14.24
N ALA A 127 1.62 -9.28 14.62
CA ALA A 127 0.52 -8.56 15.25
C ALA A 127 0.80 -8.21 16.72
N PHE A 128 1.45 -9.10 17.48
CA PHE A 128 1.68 -8.87 18.92
C PHE A 128 3.00 -8.16 19.21
N ALA A 129 3.97 -8.13 18.28
CA ALA A 129 5.28 -7.50 18.51
C ALA A 129 5.17 -6.05 19.00
N GLY A 130 4.37 -5.23 18.32
CA GLY A 130 4.17 -3.83 18.67
C GLY A 130 3.48 -3.65 20.03
N PRO A 131 2.27 -4.18 20.22
CA PRO A 131 1.54 -4.10 21.48
C PRO A 131 2.36 -4.58 22.70
N VAL A 132 3.02 -5.71 22.60
CA VAL A 132 3.85 -6.26 23.68
C VAL A 132 5.03 -5.34 24.00
N ALA A 133 5.73 -4.82 22.98
CA ALA A 133 6.84 -3.89 23.19
C ALA A 133 6.38 -2.60 23.89
N ASN A 134 5.24 -2.03 23.47
CA ASN A 134 4.71 -0.83 24.09
C ASN A 134 4.26 -1.08 25.53
N LEU A 135 3.56 -2.18 25.83
CA LEU A 135 3.14 -2.51 27.18
C LEU A 135 4.33 -2.81 28.09
N ALA A 136 5.34 -3.52 27.59
CA ALA A 136 6.58 -3.77 28.34
C ALA A 136 7.32 -2.46 28.65
N THR A 137 7.41 -1.54 27.66
CA THR A 137 8.01 -0.21 27.87
C THR A 137 7.21 0.61 28.86
N ALA A 138 5.87 0.61 28.75
CA ALA A 138 5.00 1.30 29.71
C ALA A 138 5.22 0.79 31.14
N THR A 139 5.28 -0.54 31.31
CA THR A 139 5.53 -1.15 32.61
C THR A 139 6.91 -0.80 33.16
N ALA A 140 7.95 -0.88 32.33
CA ALA A 140 9.31 -0.50 32.74
C ALA A 140 9.41 0.97 33.18
N LEU A 141 8.80 1.90 32.39
CA LEU A 141 8.74 3.31 32.75
C LEU A 141 7.94 3.54 34.04
N ALA A 142 6.80 2.87 34.21
CA ALA A 142 5.97 2.97 35.41
C ALA A 142 6.74 2.51 36.67
N VAL A 143 7.38 1.36 36.62
CA VAL A 143 8.20 0.82 37.73
C VAL A 143 9.35 1.77 38.06
N THR A 144 10.05 2.30 37.04
CA THR A 144 11.14 3.23 37.24
C THR A 144 10.66 4.54 37.90
N LEU A 145 9.53 5.08 37.48
CA LEU A 145 8.97 6.31 38.02
C LEU A 145 8.46 6.13 39.45
N LEU A 146 7.84 5.00 39.77
CA LEU A 146 7.39 4.69 41.13
C LEU A 146 8.57 4.47 42.08
N GLY A 147 9.66 3.86 41.59
CA GLY A 147 10.86 3.58 42.39
C GLY A 147 11.78 4.80 42.59
N ALA A 148 11.95 5.65 41.56
CA ALA A 148 12.93 6.74 41.57
C ALA A 148 12.36 8.12 41.96
N ALA A 149 11.09 8.36 41.65
CA ALA A 149 10.47 9.66 41.83
C ALA A 149 9.27 9.61 42.78
N GLY A 150 9.49 9.23 44.05
CA GLY A 150 8.45 9.00 45.05
C GLY A 150 7.41 10.12 45.20
N GLY A 151 6.59 10.39 44.21
CA GLY A 151 5.58 11.43 44.14
C GLY A 151 4.84 11.55 42.82
N VAL A 152 5.22 10.75 41.77
CA VAL A 152 4.50 10.78 40.51
C VAL A 152 3.26 9.90 40.63
N GLN A 153 2.09 10.52 40.71
CA GLN A 153 0.81 9.80 40.72
C GLN A 153 0.44 9.37 39.31
N ILE A 154 0.70 8.09 38.97
CA ILE A 154 0.54 7.55 37.61
C ILE A 154 -0.94 7.48 37.21
N LEU A 155 -1.86 7.31 38.18
CA LEU A 155 -3.30 7.11 37.94
C LEU A 155 -4.13 8.39 37.99
N ASP A 156 -3.53 9.54 38.24
CA ASP A 156 -4.28 10.80 38.29
C ASP A 156 -4.78 11.23 36.93
N PHE A 157 -6.02 11.65 36.87
CA PHE A 157 -6.62 12.23 35.67
C PHE A 157 -6.28 13.73 35.53
N PRO A 158 -6.09 14.22 34.29
CA PRO A 158 -6.05 13.48 33.03
C PRO A 158 -4.74 12.68 32.88
N LEU A 159 -4.84 11.44 32.38
CA LEU A 159 -3.70 10.50 32.26
C LEU A 159 -2.59 11.02 31.37
N VAL A 160 -2.95 11.68 30.27
CA VAL A 160 -2.02 12.25 29.29
C VAL A 160 -2.18 13.76 29.26
N THR A 161 -1.19 14.48 29.77
CA THR A 161 -1.19 15.95 29.84
C THR A 161 0.21 16.54 29.68
N ALA A 162 0.29 17.73 29.13
CA ALA A 162 1.54 18.46 28.95
C ALA A 162 2.21 18.86 30.29
N SER A 163 1.44 19.03 31.36
CA SER A 163 1.98 19.36 32.69
C SER A 163 2.77 18.23 33.34
N GLN A 164 2.48 16.96 32.98
CA GLN A 164 3.07 15.74 33.55
C GLN A 164 3.60 14.81 32.45
N LEU A 165 4.69 15.21 31.78
CA LEU A 165 5.23 14.47 30.62
C LEU A 165 5.66 13.05 30.94
N LEU A 166 6.24 12.79 32.13
CA LEU A 166 6.66 11.43 32.49
C LEU A 166 5.45 10.48 32.60
N ARG A 167 4.37 10.94 33.23
CA ARG A 167 3.10 10.20 33.26
C ARG A 167 2.52 10.02 31.86
N ALA A 168 2.55 11.08 31.03
CA ALA A 168 2.08 11.03 29.65
C ALA A 168 2.85 9.99 28.82
N MET A 169 4.18 9.86 29.01
CA MET A 169 4.97 8.82 28.34
C MET A 169 4.51 7.41 28.69
N VAL A 170 4.25 7.11 29.96
CA VAL A 170 3.71 5.81 30.39
C VAL A 170 2.38 5.53 29.71
N TRP A 171 1.45 6.47 29.77
CA TRP A 171 0.10 6.25 29.26
C TRP A 171 0.00 6.30 27.75
N MET A 172 0.87 6.99 27.04
CA MET A 172 0.97 6.91 25.58
C MET A 172 1.46 5.55 25.12
N GLN A 173 2.47 4.99 25.80
CA GLN A 173 2.93 3.62 25.54
C GLN A 173 1.82 2.59 25.84
N ALA A 174 1.24 2.67 27.04
CA ALA A 174 0.16 1.75 27.43
C ALA A 174 -1.05 1.88 26.51
N GLY A 175 -1.50 3.10 26.25
CA GLY A 175 -2.66 3.39 25.40
C GLY A 175 -2.47 2.89 23.98
N LEU A 176 -1.31 3.12 23.35
CA LEU A 176 -1.02 2.64 22.01
C LEU A 176 -0.96 1.09 21.97
N GLY A 177 -0.33 0.48 22.97
CA GLY A 177 -0.29 -0.99 23.10
C GLY A 177 -1.67 -1.61 23.24
N LEU A 178 -2.51 -1.09 24.16
CA LEU A 178 -3.88 -1.56 24.38
C LEU A 178 -4.78 -1.32 23.17
N LEU A 179 -4.65 -0.16 22.53
CA LEU A 179 -5.41 0.17 21.32
C LEU A 179 -5.21 -0.88 20.23
N HIS A 180 -3.97 -1.29 19.99
CA HIS A 180 -3.64 -2.27 18.96
C HIS A 180 -4.06 -3.72 19.28
N LEU A 181 -4.45 -4.01 20.52
CA LEU A 181 -5.05 -5.28 20.91
C LEU A 181 -6.55 -5.35 20.64
N LEU A 182 -7.19 -4.22 20.31
CA LEU A 182 -8.62 -4.21 19.95
C LEU A 182 -8.84 -4.93 18.60
N PRO A 183 -9.85 -5.81 18.51
CA PRO A 183 -10.09 -6.65 17.35
C PRO A 183 -10.81 -5.90 16.22
N ALA A 184 -10.28 -4.78 15.81
CA ALA A 184 -10.86 -3.89 14.80
C ALA A 184 -9.79 -3.41 13.82
N TYR A 185 -10.06 -3.48 12.52
CA TYR A 185 -9.16 -2.96 11.51
C TYR A 185 -9.15 -1.41 11.54
N PRO A 186 -8.01 -0.73 11.36
CA PRO A 186 -6.70 -1.18 10.88
C PRO A 186 -5.71 -1.68 11.96
N LEU A 187 -6.17 -1.92 13.18
CA LEU A 187 -5.34 -2.31 14.31
C LEU A 187 -4.77 -3.73 14.13
N ASP A 188 -3.69 -4.06 14.86
CA ASP A 188 -2.97 -5.31 14.64
C ASP A 188 -3.81 -6.56 14.96
N ALA A 189 -4.59 -6.54 16.06
CA ALA A 189 -5.51 -7.63 16.37
C ALA A 189 -6.67 -7.74 15.36
N GLY A 190 -7.08 -6.61 14.77
CA GLY A 190 -8.07 -6.60 13.68
C GLY A 190 -7.56 -7.29 12.41
N ARG A 191 -6.28 -7.19 12.11
CA ARG A 191 -5.65 -7.93 11.01
C ARG A 191 -5.67 -9.44 11.24
N LEU A 192 -5.43 -9.89 12.48
CA LEU A 192 -5.56 -11.30 12.86
C LEU A 192 -6.99 -11.79 12.68
N LEU A 193 -7.96 -11.02 13.16
CA LEU A 193 -9.39 -11.35 13.04
C LEU A 193 -9.78 -11.47 11.57
N ARG A 194 -9.42 -10.50 10.73
CA ARG A 194 -9.65 -10.53 9.29
C ARG A 194 -9.04 -11.78 8.63
N GLY A 195 -7.79 -12.11 8.94
CA GLY A 195 -7.12 -13.30 8.40
C GLY A 195 -7.82 -14.61 8.80
N SER A 196 -8.34 -14.68 10.01
CA SER A 196 -9.10 -15.84 10.51
C SER A 196 -10.46 -15.97 9.83
N PHE A 197 -11.16 -14.86 9.66
CA PHE A 197 -12.46 -14.80 8.96
C PHE A 197 -12.31 -15.08 7.46
N ALA A 198 -11.26 -14.57 6.83
CA ALA A 198 -11.01 -14.77 5.40
C ALA A 198 -10.83 -16.25 5.04
N ARG A 199 -10.23 -17.04 5.94
CA ARG A 199 -10.10 -18.50 5.75
C ARG A 199 -11.45 -19.24 5.75
N LYS A 200 -12.46 -18.71 6.43
CA LYS A 200 -13.78 -19.36 6.56
C LYS A 200 -14.82 -18.82 5.56
N HIS A 201 -14.81 -17.53 5.30
CA HIS A 201 -15.89 -16.83 4.58
C HIS A 201 -15.43 -16.12 3.30
N GLY A 202 -14.13 -16.20 2.98
CA GLY A 202 -13.54 -15.48 1.84
C GLY A 202 -13.05 -14.07 2.23
N ILE A 203 -12.21 -13.49 1.35
CA ILE A 203 -11.48 -12.24 1.62
C ILE A 203 -12.42 -11.03 1.72
N SER A 204 -13.39 -10.92 0.80
CA SER A 204 -14.27 -9.74 0.70
C SER A 204 -15.27 -9.61 1.88
N PRO A 205 -16.01 -10.66 2.29
CA PRO A 205 -16.86 -10.59 3.48
C PRO A 205 -16.07 -10.32 4.76
N ALA A 206 -14.89 -10.95 4.91
CA ALA A 206 -14.02 -10.74 6.06
C ALA A 206 -13.48 -9.30 6.13
N GLY A 207 -13.11 -8.72 4.98
CA GLY A 207 -12.68 -7.34 4.89
C GLY A 207 -13.77 -6.37 5.36
N ARG A 208 -14.99 -6.48 4.80
CA ARG A 208 -16.12 -5.62 5.16
C ARG A 208 -16.51 -5.73 6.64
N ALA A 209 -16.52 -6.93 7.20
CA ALA A 209 -16.80 -7.12 8.63
C ALA A 209 -15.73 -6.47 9.51
N ALA A 210 -14.46 -6.62 9.17
CA ALA A 210 -13.35 -6.05 9.93
C ALA A 210 -13.32 -4.50 9.84
N THR A 211 -13.59 -3.93 8.66
CA THR A 211 -13.65 -2.47 8.48
C THR A 211 -14.87 -1.87 9.15
N GLY A 212 -16.05 -2.51 9.07
CA GLY A 212 -17.25 -2.07 9.77
C GLY A 212 -17.06 -2.05 11.29
N LEU A 213 -16.41 -3.07 11.87
CA LEU A 213 -16.07 -3.08 13.29
C LEU A 213 -15.06 -1.96 13.63
N GLY A 214 -14.11 -1.68 12.73
CA GLY A 214 -13.17 -0.56 12.87
C GLY A 214 -13.86 0.80 12.91
N GLN A 215 -14.84 1.02 12.02
CA GLN A 215 -15.62 2.26 11.98
C GLN A 215 -16.48 2.44 13.23
N LEU A 216 -17.14 1.37 13.71
CA LEU A 216 -17.90 1.40 14.96
C LEU A 216 -17.02 1.72 16.17
N LEU A 217 -15.86 1.08 16.27
CA LEU A 217 -14.89 1.37 17.33
C LEU A 217 -14.38 2.81 17.25
N ALA A 218 -14.07 3.30 16.06
CA ALA A 218 -13.63 4.67 15.85
C ALA A 218 -14.68 5.68 16.34
N LEU A 219 -15.94 5.47 15.96
CA LEU A 219 -17.06 6.30 16.42
C LEU A 219 -17.22 6.24 17.95
N ALA A 220 -17.18 5.04 18.53
CA ALA A 220 -17.28 4.86 19.98
C ALA A 220 -16.15 5.59 20.73
N LEU A 221 -14.90 5.50 20.23
CA LEU A 221 -13.77 6.21 20.81
C LEU A 221 -13.91 7.74 20.69
N MET A 222 -14.40 8.25 19.57
CA MET A 222 -14.65 9.68 19.39
C MET A 222 -15.72 10.18 20.34
N ILE A 223 -16.83 9.47 20.49
CA ILE A 223 -17.92 9.81 21.42
C ILE A 223 -17.39 9.75 22.86
N ALA A 224 -16.72 8.66 23.24
CA ALA A 224 -16.14 8.53 24.58
C ALA A 224 -15.12 9.64 24.85
N GLY A 225 -14.30 10.02 23.85
CA GLY A 225 -13.36 11.10 23.97
C GLY A 225 -14.01 12.44 24.20
N MET A 226 -15.13 12.74 23.57
CA MET A 226 -15.93 13.94 23.82
C MET A 226 -16.54 13.94 25.23
N LEU A 227 -17.16 12.83 25.65
CA LEU A 227 -17.79 12.71 26.96
C LEU A 227 -16.77 12.79 28.11
N LEU A 228 -15.60 12.18 27.94
CA LEU A 228 -14.53 12.14 28.93
C LEU A 228 -13.56 13.34 28.81
N HIS A 229 -13.83 14.30 27.91
CA HIS A 229 -12.97 15.44 27.63
C HIS A 229 -11.50 15.02 27.34
N SER A 230 -11.32 13.87 26.65
CA SER A 230 -10.04 13.29 26.29
C SER A 230 -9.73 13.49 24.80
N PRO A 231 -8.93 14.47 24.41
CA PRO A 231 -8.58 14.70 23.01
C PRO A 231 -7.84 13.50 22.38
N TRP A 232 -7.13 12.71 23.19
CA TRP A 232 -6.40 11.53 22.73
C TRP A 232 -7.30 10.41 22.22
N LEU A 233 -8.44 10.20 22.85
CA LEU A 233 -9.44 9.25 22.37
C LEU A 233 -10.08 9.72 21.08
N VAL A 234 -10.35 11.01 20.95
CA VAL A 234 -10.89 11.59 19.69
C VAL A 234 -9.87 11.42 18.57
N ILE A 235 -8.59 11.73 18.79
CA ILE A 235 -7.51 11.59 17.82
C ILE A 235 -7.35 10.11 17.41
N ALA A 236 -7.35 9.18 18.38
CA ALA A 236 -7.26 7.75 18.10
C ALA A 236 -8.44 7.28 17.24
N GLY A 237 -9.67 7.64 17.58
CA GLY A 237 -10.86 7.34 16.80
C GLY A 237 -10.80 7.90 15.38
N PHE A 238 -10.34 9.14 15.22
CA PHE A 238 -10.16 9.77 13.91
C PHE A 238 -9.19 8.98 13.00
N PHE A 239 -8.03 8.59 13.52
CA PHE A 239 -7.07 7.80 12.75
C PHE A 239 -7.55 6.40 12.42
N ILE A 240 -8.28 5.76 13.35
CA ILE A 240 -8.89 4.45 13.09
C ILE A 240 -9.96 4.57 12.01
N MET A 241 -10.79 5.63 12.04
CA MET A 241 -11.80 5.88 11.02
C MET A 241 -11.18 6.01 9.62
N ILE A 242 -10.14 6.85 9.48
CA ILE A 242 -9.41 7.01 8.21
C ILE A 242 -8.83 5.67 7.74
N GLY A 243 -8.16 4.94 8.62
CA GLY A 243 -7.56 3.66 8.27
C GLY A 243 -8.59 2.61 7.84
N ALA A 244 -9.76 2.57 8.50
CA ALA A 244 -10.84 1.68 8.13
C ALA A 244 -11.46 2.06 6.78
N GLN A 245 -11.62 3.35 6.46
CA GLN A 245 -12.15 3.80 5.17
C GLN A 245 -11.19 3.50 4.01
N VAL A 246 -9.88 3.71 4.20
CA VAL A 246 -8.88 3.39 3.18
C VAL A 246 -8.87 1.89 2.85
N GLU A 247 -9.01 1.04 3.86
CA GLU A 247 -9.07 -0.41 3.66
C GLU A 247 -10.38 -0.85 2.99
N ASP A 248 -11.51 -0.25 3.31
CA ASP A 248 -12.80 -0.58 2.69
C ASP A 248 -12.74 -0.38 1.17
N GLN A 249 -12.16 0.72 0.72
CA GLN A 249 -11.91 0.96 -0.71
C GLN A 249 -11.01 -0.12 -1.32
N GLY A 250 -9.97 -0.55 -0.61
CA GLY A 250 -9.08 -1.63 -1.03
C GLY A 250 -9.78 -2.98 -1.17
N VAL A 251 -10.66 -3.32 -0.24
CA VAL A 251 -11.46 -4.56 -0.28
C VAL A 251 -12.42 -4.57 -1.46
N VAL A 252 -13.11 -3.46 -1.72
CA VAL A 252 -14.01 -3.31 -2.87
C VAL A 252 -13.23 -3.50 -4.17
N PHE A 253 -12.09 -2.81 -4.33
CA PHE A 253 -11.24 -2.94 -5.50
C PHE A 253 -10.78 -4.40 -5.71
N GLN A 254 -10.27 -5.04 -4.67
CA GLN A 254 -9.81 -6.43 -4.76
C GLN A 254 -10.93 -7.40 -5.13
N SER A 255 -12.16 -7.18 -4.62
CA SER A 255 -13.31 -8.01 -4.95
C SER A 255 -13.69 -7.90 -6.44
N VAL A 256 -13.56 -6.72 -7.03
CA VAL A 256 -13.79 -6.50 -8.46
C VAL A 256 -12.71 -7.21 -9.27
N VAL A 257 -11.44 -7.01 -8.93
CA VAL A 257 -10.30 -7.63 -9.61
C VAL A 257 -10.37 -9.17 -9.58
N ASP A 258 -10.81 -9.77 -8.49
CA ASP A 258 -10.92 -11.24 -8.37
C ASP A 258 -12.16 -11.82 -9.08
N THR A 259 -13.15 -11.00 -9.43
CA THR A 259 -14.36 -11.44 -10.16
C THR A 259 -14.32 -11.17 -11.65
N VAL A 260 -13.56 -10.16 -12.09
CA VAL A 260 -13.44 -9.79 -13.51
C VAL A 260 -12.58 -10.81 -14.24
N ARG A 261 -13.06 -11.26 -15.40
CA ARG A 261 -12.32 -12.18 -16.30
C ARG A 261 -11.52 -11.40 -17.32
N MET A 262 -10.44 -12.01 -17.81
CA MET A 262 -9.56 -11.38 -18.81
C MET A 262 -10.30 -10.95 -20.06
N ARG A 263 -11.28 -11.73 -20.51
CA ARG A 263 -12.13 -11.43 -21.68
C ARG A 263 -12.94 -10.11 -21.54
N GLU A 264 -13.22 -9.66 -20.30
CA GLU A 264 -14.01 -8.47 -20.04
C GLU A 264 -13.15 -7.18 -20.11
N VAL A 265 -11.83 -7.32 -19.98
CA VAL A 265 -10.88 -6.18 -19.91
C VAL A 265 -9.81 -6.21 -21.00
N MET A 266 -9.69 -7.30 -21.75
CA MET A 266 -8.71 -7.39 -22.83
C MET A 266 -9.10 -6.50 -24.01
N LEU A 267 -8.09 -5.91 -24.63
CA LEU A 267 -8.24 -5.27 -25.93
C LEU A 267 -8.22 -6.35 -27.02
N THR A 268 -9.24 -6.35 -27.85
CA THR A 268 -9.37 -7.28 -29.00
C THR A 268 -8.87 -6.67 -30.30
N ASP A 269 -8.83 -5.33 -30.37
CA ASP A 269 -8.22 -4.59 -31.48
C ASP A 269 -6.83 -4.13 -31.08
N PHE A 270 -5.81 -4.83 -31.55
CA PHE A 270 -4.42 -4.61 -31.22
C PHE A 270 -3.49 -4.92 -32.40
N ALA A 271 -2.38 -4.18 -32.48
CA ALA A 271 -1.36 -4.39 -33.47
C ALA A 271 -0.40 -5.50 -33.03
N THR A 272 0.01 -6.33 -33.99
CA THR A 272 1.04 -7.36 -33.81
C THR A 272 2.23 -7.09 -34.72
N LEU A 273 3.40 -7.61 -34.34
CA LEU A 273 4.61 -7.56 -35.15
C LEU A 273 5.05 -8.99 -35.52
N SER A 274 5.76 -9.13 -36.64
CA SER A 274 6.41 -10.37 -37.04
C SER A 274 7.86 -10.42 -36.58
N PRO A 275 8.42 -11.59 -36.23
CA PRO A 275 9.85 -11.73 -35.98
C PRO A 275 10.73 -11.27 -37.15
N SER A 276 10.22 -11.35 -38.38
CA SER A 276 10.89 -10.95 -39.62
C SER A 276 10.70 -9.49 -39.99
N ASP A 277 9.86 -8.73 -39.27
CA ASP A 277 9.72 -7.30 -39.50
C ASP A 277 11.05 -6.59 -39.18
N THR A 278 11.41 -5.59 -39.99
CA THR A 278 12.55 -4.74 -39.67
C THR A 278 12.20 -3.74 -38.57
N LEU A 279 13.18 -3.22 -37.84
CA LEU A 279 12.94 -2.24 -36.80
C LEU A 279 12.29 -0.94 -37.34
N ALA A 280 12.63 -0.55 -38.58
CA ALA A 280 12.02 0.61 -39.23
C ALA A 280 10.54 0.38 -39.56
N ASP A 281 10.18 -0.80 -40.13
CA ASP A 281 8.79 -1.15 -40.43
C ASP A 281 7.95 -1.25 -39.14
N ALA A 282 8.52 -1.86 -38.11
CA ALA A 282 7.89 -1.97 -36.80
C ALA A 282 7.66 -0.58 -36.18
N LEU A 283 8.64 0.35 -36.28
CA LEU A 283 8.47 1.72 -35.82
C LEU A 283 7.33 2.43 -36.57
N GLY A 284 7.24 2.25 -37.89
CA GLY A 284 6.13 2.78 -38.71
C GLY A 284 4.75 2.34 -38.20
N ARG A 285 4.60 1.05 -37.85
CA ARG A 285 3.35 0.53 -37.25
C ARG A 285 3.13 1.08 -35.83
N CYS A 286 4.19 1.24 -35.03
CA CYS A 286 4.09 1.78 -33.68
C CYS A 286 3.63 3.22 -33.62
N VAL A 287 3.97 4.05 -34.62
CA VAL A 287 3.55 5.46 -34.69
C VAL A 287 2.04 5.63 -34.75
N HIS A 288 1.35 4.71 -35.41
CA HIS A 288 -0.11 4.74 -35.60
C HIS A 288 -0.88 3.95 -34.53
N SER A 289 -0.20 3.40 -33.54
CA SER A 289 -0.79 2.63 -32.44
C SER A 289 -0.61 3.33 -31.10
N LEU A 290 -1.60 3.28 -30.21
CA LEU A 290 -1.47 3.74 -28.82
C LEU A 290 -0.81 2.72 -27.91
N GLN A 291 -0.44 1.54 -28.44
CA GLN A 291 0.22 0.49 -27.67
C GLN A 291 1.67 0.87 -27.31
N GLU A 292 2.07 0.58 -26.10
CA GLU A 292 3.46 0.69 -25.64
C GLU A 292 4.26 -0.61 -25.90
N ASP A 293 3.56 -1.75 -25.85
CA ASP A 293 4.12 -3.08 -26.02
C ASP A 293 3.33 -3.86 -27.08
N PHE A 294 4.05 -4.63 -27.87
CA PHE A 294 3.51 -5.36 -29.02
C PHE A 294 3.79 -6.85 -28.88
N PRO A 295 2.76 -7.71 -29.03
CA PRO A 295 2.96 -9.13 -29.20
C PRO A 295 3.63 -9.41 -30.55
N VAL A 296 4.64 -10.30 -30.53
CA VAL A 296 5.32 -10.76 -31.73
C VAL A 296 4.81 -12.14 -32.07
N VAL A 297 4.21 -12.27 -33.26
CA VAL A 297 3.54 -13.51 -33.68
C VAL A 297 4.17 -14.09 -34.95
N ARG A 298 4.21 -15.41 -35.02
CA ARG A 298 4.56 -16.16 -36.24
C ARG A 298 3.35 -16.96 -36.67
N GLY A 299 2.60 -16.43 -37.65
CA GLY A 299 1.28 -16.96 -37.96
C GLY A 299 0.33 -16.80 -36.75
N PRO A 300 -0.30 -17.86 -36.25
CA PRO A 300 -1.16 -17.79 -35.07
C PRO A 300 -0.40 -17.81 -33.74
N GLU A 301 0.87 -18.21 -33.74
CA GLU A 301 1.66 -18.51 -32.55
C GLU A 301 2.35 -17.24 -31.98
N LEU A 302 2.21 -17.01 -30.70
CA LEU A 302 2.95 -15.98 -29.98
C LEU A 302 4.38 -16.46 -29.72
N VAL A 303 5.37 -15.72 -30.24
CA VAL A 303 6.80 -16.07 -30.11
C VAL A 303 7.61 -15.07 -29.29
N GLY A 304 7.04 -13.93 -28.94
CA GLY A 304 7.72 -12.92 -28.14
C GLY A 304 6.88 -11.68 -27.85
N ILE A 305 7.48 -10.76 -27.12
CA ILE A 305 6.93 -9.42 -26.85
C ILE A 305 8.06 -8.41 -27.05
N VAL A 306 7.74 -7.24 -27.60
CA VAL A 306 8.67 -6.14 -27.75
C VAL A 306 8.02 -4.80 -27.36
N SER A 307 8.73 -3.95 -26.62
CA SER A 307 8.24 -2.60 -26.30
C SER A 307 8.64 -1.60 -27.36
N ARG A 308 7.79 -0.58 -27.57
CA ARG A 308 8.09 0.56 -28.43
C ARG A 308 9.44 1.20 -28.10
N GLN A 309 9.72 1.38 -26.80
CA GLN A 309 10.99 1.97 -26.36
C GLN A 309 12.18 1.11 -26.80
N ARG A 310 12.07 -0.22 -26.72
CA ARG A 310 13.16 -1.12 -27.11
C ARG A 310 13.41 -1.11 -28.62
N ILE A 311 12.37 -0.94 -29.44
CA ILE A 311 12.50 -0.76 -30.89
C ILE A 311 13.26 0.52 -31.18
N VAL A 312 12.89 1.65 -30.54
CA VAL A 312 13.55 2.94 -30.72
C VAL A 312 15.00 2.91 -30.25
N ASP A 313 15.29 2.29 -29.11
CA ASP A 313 16.64 2.22 -28.56
C ASP A 313 17.55 1.34 -29.46
N ALA A 314 17.04 0.20 -29.94
CA ALA A 314 17.77 -0.68 -30.85
C ALA A 314 18.01 -0.03 -32.21
N LEU A 315 17.04 0.68 -32.75
CA LEU A 315 17.20 1.39 -34.02
C LEU A 315 18.29 2.48 -33.93
N ARG A 316 18.45 3.10 -32.76
CA ARG A 316 19.50 4.11 -32.52
C ARG A 316 20.90 3.52 -32.30
N SER A 317 21.00 2.37 -31.62
CA SER A 317 22.28 1.74 -31.25
C SER A 317 22.81 0.81 -32.33
N ASP A 318 21.95 -0.03 -32.92
CA ASP A 318 22.34 -1.16 -33.74
C ASP A 318 21.91 -1.01 -35.22
N GLY A 319 21.21 0.09 -35.55
CA GLY A 319 20.68 0.32 -36.90
C GLY A 319 19.43 -0.51 -37.20
N ASN A 320 19.08 -0.66 -38.48
CA ASN A 320 17.87 -1.34 -38.93
C ASN A 320 18.01 -2.87 -38.92
N GLY A 321 17.88 -3.48 -37.74
CA GLY A 321 17.86 -4.93 -37.56
C GLY A 321 16.42 -5.52 -37.65
N TYR A 322 16.27 -6.75 -37.16
CA TYR A 322 14.98 -7.46 -37.13
C TYR A 322 14.40 -7.56 -35.71
N ILE A 323 13.08 -7.63 -35.61
CA ILE A 323 12.37 -7.74 -34.32
C ILE A 323 12.81 -8.97 -33.53
N GLN A 324 13.11 -10.08 -34.20
CA GLN A 324 13.58 -11.31 -33.52
C GLN A 324 14.85 -11.14 -32.68
N SER A 325 15.69 -10.15 -32.97
CA SER A 325 16.94 -9.92 -32.24
C SER A 325 16.71 -9.18 -30.92
N ILE A 326 15.61 -8.42 -30.80
CA ILE A 326 15.33 -7.55 -29.66
C ILE A 326 14.12 -8.01 -28.86
N MET A 327 13.26 -8.90 -29.38
CA MET A 327 12.06 -9.35 -28.67
C MET A 327 12.42 -10.14 -27.40
N SER A 328 11.61 -10.01 -26.37
CA SER A 328 11.68 -10.86 -25.19
C SER A 328 10.93 -12.17 -25.46
N ARG A 329 11.59 -13.30 -25.24
CA ARG A 329 10.96 -14.63 -25.31
C ARG A 329 10.43 -15.10 -23.94
N ALA A 330 10.78 -14.36 -22.87
CA ALA A 330 10.27 -14.60 -21.53
C ALA A 330 9.00 -13.77 -21.34
N PHE A 331 7.85 -14.38 -21.56
CA PHE A 331 6.53 -13.79 -21.37
C PHE A 331 5.59 -14.77 -20.69
N GLN A 332 4.57 -14.23 -20.05
CA GLN A 332 3.47 -15.00 -19.47
C GLN A 332 2.22 -14.74 -20.29
N VAL A 333 1.39 -15.74 -20.45
CA VAL A 333 0.10 -15.64 -21.12
C VAL A 333 -1.04 -15.86 -20.13
N ALA A 334 -2.18 -15.28 -20.41
CA ALA A 334 -3.43 -15.55 -19.73
C ALA A 334 -4.43 -16.21 -20.68
N GLN A 335 -5.42 -16.87 -20.10
CA GLN A 335 -6.58 -17.36 -20.84
C GLN A 335 -7.75 -16.38 -20.70
N PRO A 336 -8.71 -16.32 -21.64
CA PRO A 336 -9.88 -15.45 -21.53
C PRO A 336 -10.70 -15.66 -20.25
N GLU A 337 -10.72 -16.89 -19.74
CA GLU A 337 -11.44 -17.27 -18.53
C GLU A 337 -10.67 -17.04 -17.23
N ASP A 338 -9.37 -16.75 -17.30
CA ASP A 338 -8.59 -16.40 -16.12
C ASP A 338 -9.15 -15.17 -15.44
N THR A 339 -9.13 -15.13 -14.09
CA THR A 339 -9.49 -13.91 -13.37
C THR A 339 -8.35 -12.90 -13.44
N LEU A 340 -8.70 -11.64 -13.49
CA LEU A 340 -7.76 -10.54 -13.51
C LEU A 340 -6.79 -10.59 -12.31
N GLY A 341 -7.33 -10.90 -11.12
CA GLY A 341 -6.52 -11.01 -9.90
C GLY A 341 -5.48 -12.11 -9.93
N ALA A 342 -5.85 -13.30 -10.46
CA ALA A 342 -4.90 -14.40 -10.65
C ALA A 342 -3.79 -14.02 -11.63
N THR A 343 -4.15 -13.30 -12.68
CA THR A 343 -3.21 -12.85 -13.71
C THR A 343 -2.27 -11.77 -13.19
N ILE A 344 -2.77 -10.76 -12.46
CA ILE A 344 -1.93 -9.73 -11.83
C ILE A 344 -0.95 -10.37 -10.83
N ARG A 345 -1.39 -11.31 -10.00
CA ARG A 345 -0.50 -12.02 -9.06
C ARG A 345 0.63 -12.76 -9.77
N ARG A 346 0.35 -13.41 -10.92
CA ARG A 346 1.38 -14.05 -11.74
C ARG A 346 2.38 -13.03 -12.31
N LEU A 347 1.90 -11.87 -12.75
CA LEU A 347 2.76 -10.80 -13.32
C LEU A 347 3.70 -10.18 -12.29
N THR A 348 3.20 -9.91 -11.08
CA THR A 348 4.03 -9.31 -10.02
C THR A 348 5.11 -10.27 -9.52
N ALA A 349 4.95 -11.57 -9.71
CA ALA A 349 5.98 -12.58 -9.47
C ALA A 349 7.06 -12.61 -10.57
N GLY A 350 6.78 -12.08 -11.77
CA GLY A 350 7.70 -11.98 -12.90
C GLY A 350 8.34 -10.59 -13.02
N ARG A 351 9.55 -10.51 -13.57
CA ARG A 351 10.28 -9.24 -13.74
C ARG A 351 9.64 -8.39 -14.85
N GLY A 352 8.79 -7.41 -14.45
CA GLY A 352 8.59 -6.18 -15.22
C GLY A 352 7.94 -6.29 -16.61
N LEU A 353 6.97 -7.19 -16.82
CA LEU A 353 6.18 -7.22 -18.05
C LEU A 353 5.04 -6.19 -17.96
N SER A 354 4.97 -5.30 -18.94
CA SER A 354 3.92 -4.28 -19.09
C SER A 354 2.71 -4.79 -19.87
N LEU A 355 2.85 -5.90 -20.60
CA LEU A 355 1.84 -6.51 -21.44
C LEU A 355 1.59 -7.98 -21.10
N ILE A 356 0.32 -8.39 -21.04
CA ILE A 356 -0.13 -9.76 -20.94
C ILE A 356 -0.88 -10.12 -22.21
N PRO A 357 -0.34 -10.98 -23.08
CA PRO A 357 -1.11 -11.57 -24.15
C PRO A 357 -2.16 -12.54 -23.58
N VAL A 358 -3.38 -12.44 -24.09
CA VAL A 358 -4.45 -13.39 -23.81
C VAL A 358 -4.53 -14.35 -24.99
N THR A 359 -4.36 -15.63 -24.70
CA THR A 359 -4.33 -16.68 -25.74
C THR A 359 -5.49 -17.64 -25.53
N ASP A 360 -6.14 -18.01 -26.62
CA ASP A 360 -7.09 -19.10 -26.70
C ASP A 360 -6.63 -20.11 -27.74
N SER A 361 -6.52 -21.37 -27.34
CA SER A 361 -6.08 -22.46 -28.21
C SER A 361 -4.79 -22.17 -28.99
N GLY A 362 -3.83 -21.47 -28.34
CA GLY A 362 -2.53 -21.10 -28.91
C GLY A 362 -2.53 -19.83 -29.77
N ARG A 363 -3.68 -19.21 -30.04
CA ARG A 363 -3.79 -17.93 -30.78
C ARG A 363 -3.95 -16.78 -29.85
N VAL A 364 -3.33 -15.65 -30.15
CA VAL A 364 -3.53 -14.41 -29.40
C VAL A 364 -4.90 -13.83 -29.75
N VAL A 365 -5.80 -13.78 -28.79
CA VAL A 365 -7.18 -13.28 -28.96
C VAL A 365 -7.36 -11.88 -28.35
N GLY A 366 -6.42 -11.44 -27.53
CA GLY A 366 -6.44 -10.13 -26.89
C GLY A 366 -5.14 -9.81 -26.19
N ILE A 367 -5.05 -8.59 -25.74
CA ILE A 367 -3.92 -8.11 -24.91
C ILE A 367 -4.46 -7.32 -23.71
N VAL A 368 -3.76 -7.43 -22.60
CA VAL A 368 -4.01 -6.56 -21.43
C VAL A 368 -2.71 -5.85 -21.06
N SER A 369 -2.74 -4.54 -21.08
CA SER A 369 -1.66 -3.71 -20.53
C SER A 369 -2.12 -3.05 -19.23
N VAL A 370 -1.17 -2.70 -18.37
CA VAL A 370 -1.51 -2.03 -17.10
C VAL A 370 -2.24 -0.71 -17.34
N GLN A 371 -1.91 0.00 -18.41
CA GLN A 371 -2.54 1.26 -18.76
C GLN A 371 -4.00 1.08 -19.17
N ASN A 372 -4.29 0.08 -20.01
CA ASN A 372 -5.65 -0.25 -20.44
C ASN A 372 -6.48 -0.80 -19.30
N LEU A 373 -5.85 -1.56 -18.39
CA LEU A 373 -6.50 -2.13 -17.24
C LEU A 373 -7.15 -1.07 -16.35
N MET A 374 -6.42 0.01 -16.03
CA MET A 374 -6.93 1.09 -15.19
C MET A 374 -8.15 1.78 -15.84
N SER A 375 -8.09 2.02 -17.16
CA SER A 375 -9.21 2.61 -17.91
C SER A 375 -10.41 1.67 -17.98
N SER A 376 -10.20 0.39 -18.29
CA SER A 376 -11.26 -0.61 -18.37
C SER A 376 -11.94 -0.87 -17.02
N MET A 377 -11.18 -0.88 -15.92
CA MET A 377 -11.74 -1.06 -14.59
C MET A 377 -12.63 0.09 -14.15
N SER A 378 -12.28 1.34 -14.46
CA SER A 378 -13.13 2.49 -14.13
C SER A 378 -14.47 2.42 -14.88
N LEU A 379 -14.45 2.04 -16.15
CA LEU A 379 -15.65 1.87 -16.97
C LEU A 379 -16.52 0.70 -16.50
N LEU A 380 -15.92 -0.46 -16.22
CA LEU A 380 -16.63 -1.64 -15.70
C LEU A 380 -17.27 -1.40 -14.33
N SER A 381 -16.60 -0.64 -13.46
CA SER A 381 -17.16 -0.29 -12.15
C SER A 381 -18.42 0.56 -12.28
N GLU A 382 -18.43 1.50 -13.21
CA GLU A 382 -19.58 2.38 -13.48
C GLU A 382 -20.71 1.59 -14.18
N GLN A 383 -20.38 0.74 -15.16
CA GLN A 383 -21.36 -0.11 -15.82
C GLN A 383 -22.08 -1.03 -14.83
N ARG A 384 -21.34 -1.72 -13.95
CA ARG A 384 -21.94 -2.58 -12.93
C ARG A 384 -22.73 -1.83 -11.89
N ARG A 385 -22.42 -0.55 -11.65
CA ARG A 385 -23.22 0.32 -10.80
C ARG A 385 -24.57 0.61 -11.46
N LEU A 386 -24.58 0.98 -12.73
CA LEU A 386 -25.81 1.25 -13.49
C LEU A 386 -26.69 0.01 -13.59
N GLU A 387 -26.13 -1.16 -13.89
CA GLU A 387 -26.85 -2.43 -13.92
C GLU A 387 -27.52 -2.78 -12.58
N ARG A 388 -26.91 -2.43 -11.45
CA ARG A 388 -27.53 -2.62 -10.12
C ARG A 388 -28.65 -1.64 -9.86
N GLU A 389 -28.48 -0.38 -10.21
CA GLU A 389 -29.52 0.66 -10.09
C GLU A 389 -30.73 0.34 -10.97
N GLU A 390 -30.54 -0.31 -12.13
CA GLU A 390 -31.63 -0.82 -12.99
C GLU A 390 -32.32 -2.04 -12.43
N ALA A 391 -31.57 -2.97 -11.78
CA ALA A 391 -32.15 -4.16 -11.17
C ALA A 391 -32.92 -3.91 -9.87
N GLU A 392 -32.69 -2.77 -9.23
CA GLU A 392 -33.40 -2.32 -8.03
C GLU A 392 -34.65 -1.47 -8.33
N ARG A 393 -34.87 -1.13 -9.61
CA ARG A 393 -36.10 -0.45 -10.10
C ARG A 393 -37.13 -1.42 -10.63
#